data_7f51dc4d1ce791b38de69d889eef4ff3
#
_entry.id   7f51dc4d1ce791b38de69d889eef4ff3
#
_cell.length_a   1.000
_cell.length_b   1.000
_cell.length_c   1.000
_cell.angle_alpha   90.00
_cell.angle_beta   90.00
_cell.angle_gamma   90.00
#
_symmetry.space_group_name_H-M   'P 1'
#
loop_
_entity.id
_entity.type
_entity.pdbx_description
1 polymer ?
#
loop_
_entity_poly.entity_id
_entity_poly.type
_entity_poly.pdbx_seq_one_letter_code
_entity_poly.pdbx_strand_id
1 'polypeptide(L)'
;TGGTDTGLALLDERPDLRLAAETGGKNATIVTAMSDRDQAIKNVLHSAFSNSGQKCSATSLLILEKEVYDSPAFRKHLVDAASSLMVGSAWDFENKLGPLIQPPRGDLLRALTTLEPGESWALVPRPAEDNPFLWTPGIKWGVQPGSYTHLTEFFGPVLAVMCADNLAHAIRLANQTGYGLTSGLESLDKREQAQWTAGIRAGNLYINRGTTGAIVLRQPFGGMRKSALGAGIKAGSPNYI
;
A
#
# COMPACT_ATOMS: atom_id res chain seq x y z
N THR A 1 -1.02 0.08 18.03
CA THR A 1 -1.23 -0.04 16.58
C THR A 1 -2.58 -0.71 16.29
N GLY A 2 -3.27 -0.30 15.24
CA GLY A 2 -4.60 -0.81 14.89
C GLY A 2 -5.26 0.03 13.79
N GLY A 3 -6.57 -0.15 13.59
CA GLY A 3 -7.34 0.70 12.68
C GLY A 3 -7.65 2.08 13.29
N THR A 4 -7.93 3.05 12.44
CA THR A 4 -8.31 4.42 12.88
C THR A 4 -9.53 4.38 13.80
N ASP A 5 -10.54 3.58 13.46
CA ASP A 5 -11.77 3.46 14.25
C ASP A 5 -11.54 2.88 15.64
N THR A 6 -10.59 1.96 15.78
CA THR A 6 -10.18 1.43 17.10
C THR A 6 -9.61 2.54 18.00
N GLY A 7 -8.76 3.39 17.43
CA GLY A 7 -8.18 4.50 18.18
C GLY A 7 -9.23 5.56 18.56
N LEU A 8 -10.16 5.84 17.66
CA LEU A 8 -11.26 6.78 17.94
C LEU A 8 -12.21 6.23 19.00
N ALA A 9 -12.58 4.95 18.94
CA ALA A 9 -13.43 4.32 19.94
C ALA A 9 -12.80 4.37 21.35
N LEU A 10 -11.47 4.20 21.45
CA LEU A 10 -10.76 4.35 22.73
C LEU A 10 -10.87 5.77 23.30
N LEU A 11 -10.80 6.79 22.44
CA LEU A 11 -10.92 8.18 22.84
C LEU A 11 -12.37 8.58 23.17
N ASP A 12 -13.35 7.97 22.50
CA ASP A 12 -14.78 8.18 22.83
C ASP A 12 -15.11 7.60 24.20
N GLU A 13 -14.57 6.43 24.54
CA GLU A 13 -14.78 5.80 25.85
C GLU A 13 -13.96 6.47 26.97
N ARG A 14 -12.75 6.93 26.63
CA ARG A 14 -11.82 7.56 27.56
C ARG A 14 -11.23 8.85 26.96
N PRO A 15 -11.97 9.98 26.98
CA PRO A 15 -11.50 11.25 26.42
C PRO A 15 -10.23 11.82 27.08
N ASP A 16 -9.94 11.40 28.31
CA ASP A 16 -8.75 11.77 29.07
C ASP A 16 -7.50 10.95 28.71
N LEU A 17 -7.65 9.93 27.86
CA LEU A 17 -6.55 9.02 27.51
C LEU A 17 -5.46 9.74 26.72
N ARG A 18 -4.22 9.64 27.17
CA ARG A 18 -3.05 10.05 26.38
C ARG A 18 -2.72 8.97 25.37
N LEU A 19 -3.38 9.04 24.22
CA LEU A 19 -3.23 8.06 23.16
C LEU A 19 -2.07 8.42 22.22
N ALA A 20 -1.19 7.45 21.96
CA ALA A 20 -0.23 7.49 20.88
C ALA A 20 -0.48 6.26 19.98
N ALA A 21 -1.12 6.45 18.82
CA ALA A 21 -1.54 5.37 17.95
C ALA A 21 -1.02 5.55 16.53
N GLU A 22 -0.51 4.46 15.96
CA GLU A 22 -0.27 4.27 14.53
C GLU A 22 -1.44 3.48 13.96
N THR A 23 -2.17 4.08 13.03
CA THR A 23 -3.46 3.55 12.56
C THR A 23 -3.48 3.46 11.05
N GLY A 24 -3.43 2.28 10.51
CA GLY A 24 -3.64 1.96 9.10
C GLY A 24 -2.95 2.82 8.05
N GLY A 25 -3.18 2.50 6.80
CA GLY A 25 -2.64 3.24 5.67
C GLY A 25 -3.25 2.80 4.33
N LYS A 26 -3.49 3.76 3.44
CA LYS A 26 -3.75 3.51 2.02
C LYS A 26 -2.53 3.98 1.24
N ASN A 27 -1.42 3.23 1.41
CA ASN A 27 -0.11 3.67 0.96
C ASN A 27 0.03 3.58 -0.56
N ALA A 28 0.54 4.66 -1.15
CA ALA A 28 0.75 4.76 -2.58
C ALA A 28 2.23 4.66 -2.94
N THR A 29 2.56 3.84 -3.94
CA THR A 29 3.81 3.93 -4.67
C THR A 29 3.54 4.55 -6.04
N ILE A 30 4.25 5.62 -6.35
CA ILE A 30 4.19 6.31 -7.63
C ILE A 30 5.34 5.83 -8.51
N VAL A 31 5.05 5.49 -9.76
CA VAL A 31 6.06 5.11 -10.77
C VAL A 31 5.99 6.09 -11.93
N THR A 32 7.07 6.83 -12.15
CA THR A 32 7.17 7.81 -13.24
C THR A 32 7.81 7.20 -14.49
N ALA A 33 7.74 7.90 -15.60
CA ALA A 33 8.42 7.55 -16.84
C ALA A 33 9.94 7.44 -16.66
N MET A 34 10.51 8.17 -15.70
CA MET A 34 11.93 8.20 -15.36
C MET A 34 12.36 7.10 -14.38
N SER A 35 11.53 6.09 -14.15
CA SER A 35 11.85 4.96 -13.27
C SER A 35 12.67 3.86 -13.96
N ASP A 36 13.46 3.12 -13.18
CA ASP A 36 13.84 1.76 -13.53
C ASP A 36 12.61 0.85 -13.33
N ARG A 37 12.03 0.41 -14.45
CA ARG A 37 10.73 -0.29 -14.45
C ARG A 37 10.81 -1.67 -13.82
N ASP A 38 11.90 -2.40 -14.00
CA ASP A 38 12.06 -3.74 -13.42
C ASP A 38 12.28 -3.64 -11.90
N GLN A 39 13.09 -2.70 -11.46
CA GLN A 39 13.29 -2.43 -10.04
C GLN A 39 11.98 -1.92 -9.40
N ALA A 40 11.22 -1.08 -10.09
CA ALA A 40 9.92 -0.59 -9.63
C ALA A 40 8.94 -1.75 -9.42
N ILE A 41 8.82 -2.67 -10.38
CA ILE A 41 7.98 -3.88 -10.26
C ILE A 41 8.39 -4.70 -9.04
N LYS A 42 9.67 -4.99 -8.87
CA LYS A 42 10.19 -5.73 -7.72
C LYS A 42 9.85 -5.06 -6.39
N ASN A 43 10.08 -3.75 -6.28
CA ASN A 43 9.80 -2.98 -5.06
C ASN A 43 8.31 -2.94 -4.74
N VAL A 44 7.45 -2.73 -5.75
CA VAL A 44 6.00 -2.68 -5.62
C VAL A 44 5.45 -4.03 -5.16
N LEU A 45 5.83 -5.13 -5.83
CA LEU A 45 5.33 -6.46 -5.49
C LEU A 45 5.76 -6.89 -4.10
N HIS A 46 7.02 -6.64 -3.73
CA HIS A 46 7.50 -6.89 -2.37
C HIS A 46 6.71 -6.09 -1.34
N SER A 47 6.46 -4.82 -1.62
CA SER A 47 5.74 -3.93 -0.70
C SER A 47 4.24 -4.22 -0.60
N ALA A 48 3.62 -4.66 -1.70
CA ALA A 48 2.20 -4.94 -1.75
C ALA A 48 1.84 -6.32 -1.18
N PHE A 49 2.66 -7.32 -1.46
CA PHE A 49 2.28 -8.71 -1.24
C PHE A 49 3.08 -9.43 -0.14
N SER A 50 4.20 -8.87 0.33
CA SER A 50 4.85 -9.41 1.53
C SER A 50 3.88 -9.47 2.68
N ASN A 51 3.90 -10.57 3.44
CA ASN A 51 2.98 -10.80 4.54
C ASN A 51 1.50 -10.72 4.10
N SER A 52 1.23 -11.11 2.85
CA SER A 52 -0.10 -11.07 2.23
C SER A 52 -0.77 -9.69 2.28
N GLY A 53 0.03 -8.62 2.16
CA GLY A 53 -0.45 -7.24 2.24
C GLY A 53 -0.90 -6.78 3.63
N GLN A 54 -0.66 -7.58 4.68
CA GLN A 54 -1.11 -7.32 6.04
C GLN A 54 -0.05 -6.56 6.87
N LYS A 55 0.48 -5.48 6.28
CA LYS A 55 1.34 -4.51 6.97
C LYS A 55 0.74 -3.12 6.83
N CYS A 56 0.77 -2.33 7.90
CA CYS A 56 0.31 -0.95 7.87
C CYS A 56 1.01 -0.10 6.78
N SER A 57 2.25 -0.43 6.43
CA SER A 57 3.06 0.22 5.39
C SER A 57 3.02 -0.48 4.02
N ALA A 58 2.20 -1.51 3.83
CA ALA A 58 2.08 -2.20 2.55
C ALA A 58 1.58 -1.24 1.46
N THR A 59 2.19 -1.31 0.27
CA THR A 59 1.67 -0.60 -0.91
C THR A 59 0.34 -1.20 -1.33
N SER A 60 -0.73 -0.43 -1.26
CA SER A 60 -2.07 -0.83 -1.70
C SER A 60 -2.57 -0.05 -2.91
N LEU A 61 -1.89 1.07 -3.22
CA LEU A 61 -2.09 1.86 -4.44
C LEU A 61 -0.79 1.91 -5.25
N LEU A 62 -0.88 1.57 -6.51
CA LEU A 62 0.15 1.80 -7.51
C LEU A 62 -0.35 2.87 -8.46
N ILE A 63 0.26 4.05 -8.42
CA ILE A 63 -0.12 5.17 -9.27
C ILE A 63 0.94 5.29 -10.36
N LEU A 64 0.56 4.98 -11.58
CA LEU A 64 1.43 4.99 -12.74
C LEU A 64 1.25 6.28 -13.52
N GLU A 65 2.35 6.94 -13.83
CA GLU A 65 2.33 8.00 -14.83
C GLU A 65 1.86 7.43 -16.18
N LYS A 66 1.14 8.23 -16.95
CA LYS A 66 0.42 7.76 -18.15
C LYS A 66 1.27 6.94 -19.11
N GLU A 67 2.53 7.32 -19.34
CA GLU A 67 3.45 6.59 -20.20
C GLU A 67 3.71 5.16 -19.69
N VAL A 68 3.84 4.99 -18.36
CA VAL A 68 4.04 3.68 -17.74
C VAL A 68 2.73 2.89 -17.72
N TYR A 69 1.60 3.56 -17.44
CA TYR A 69 0.28 2.95 -17.40
C TYR A 69 -0.15 2.40 -18.76
N ASP A 70 0.13 3.14 -19.84
CA ASP A 70 -0.19 2.76 -21.22
C ASP A 70 0.79 1.72 -21.80
N SER A 71 1.86 1.37 -21.09
CA SER A 71 2.84 0.37 -21.52
C SER A 71 2.32 -1.06 -21.37
N PRO A 72 2.00 -1.79 -22.46
CA PRO A 72 1.58 -3.19 -22.36
C PRO A 72 2.68 -4.10 -21.77
N ALA A 73 3.94 -3.76 -22.02
CA ALA A 73 5.09 -4.50 -21.50
C ALA A 73 5.17 -4.37 -19.97
N PHE A 74 5.04 -3.15 -19.42
CA PHE A 74 5.03 -2.94 -17.98
C PHE A 74 3.88 -3.72 -17.31
N ARG A 75 2.66 -3.59 -17.86
CA ARG A 75 1.50 -4.33 -17.34
C ARG A 75 1.72 -5.83 -17.37
N LYS A 76 2.24 -6.37 -18.48
CA LYS A 76 2.53 -7.80 -18.62
C LYS A 76 3.56 -8.25 -17.58
N HIS A 77 4.69 -7.55 -17.45
CA HIS A 77 5.75 -7.89 -16.48
C HIS A 77 5.26 -7.84 -15.04
N LEU A 78 4.47 -6.82 -14.68
CA LEU A 78 3.87 -6.71 -13.35
C LEU A 78 2.97 -7.91 -13.03
N VAL A 79 2.10 -8.29 -13.98
CA VAL A 79 1.17 -9.42 -13.82
C VAL A 79 1.91 -10.75 -13.77
N ASP A 80 2.86 -10.98 -14.68
CA ASP A 80 3.66 -12.20 -14.71
C ASP A 80 4.43 -12.40 -13.41
N ALA A 81 5.10 -11.35 -12.94
CA ALA A 81 5.86 -11.39 -11.69
C ALA A 81 4.95 -11.58 -10.47
N ALA A 82 3.77 -10.95 -10.44
CA ALA A 82 2.81 -11.17 -9.36
C ALA A 82 2.26 -12.61 -9.38
N SER A 83 1.98 -13.16 -10.56
CA SER A 83 1.47 -14.52 -10.74
C SER A 83 2.47 -15.59 -10.33
N SER A 84 3.77 -15.28 -10.37
CA SER A 84 4.84 -16.20 -9.97
C SER A 84 5.05 -16.29 -8.45
N LEU A 85 4.38 -15.45 -7.67
CA LEU A 85 4.50 -15.46 -6.23
C LEU A 85 3.82 -16.71 -5.64
N MET A 86 4.60 -17.56 -5.00
CA MET A 86 4.09 -18.76 -4.36
C MET A 86 3.29 -18.41 -3.11
N VAL A 87 2.17 -19.10 -2.96
CA VAL A 87 1.21 -18.91 -1.86
C VAL A 87 1.06 -20.23 -1.12
N GLY A 88 1.16 -20.21 0.20
CA GLY A 88 1.03 -21.43 0.99
C GLY A 88 1.41 -21.23 2.45
N SER A 89 1.77 -22.34 3.10
CA SER A 89 2.16 -22.33 4.51
C SER A 89 3.35 -21.44 4.80
N ALA A 90 3.31 -20.72 5.91
CA ALA A 90 4.44 -19.92 6.39
C ALA A 90 5.65 -20.75 6.83
N TRP A 91 5.49 -22.05 7.01
CA TRP A 91 6.58 -22.99 7.32
C TRP A 91 7.39 -23.41 6.10
N ASP A 92 6.87 -23.14 4.91
CA ASP A 92 7.56 -23.35 3.66
C ASP A 92 8.15 -22.02 3.17
N PHE A 93 9.46 -21.88 3.24
CA PHE A 93 10.19 -20.63 2.94
C PHE A 93 10.16 -20.22 1.45
N GLU A 94 9.73 -21.09 0.57
CA GLU A 94 9.53 -20.75 -0.85
C GLU A 94 8.29 -19.87 -1.02
N ASN A 95 7.29 -20.01 -0.15
CA ASN A 95 6.09 -19.20 -0.19
C ASN A 95 6.38 -17.73 0.14
N LYS A 96 5.82 -16.84 -0.66
CA LYS A 96 5.93 -15.38 -0.51
C LYS A 96 4.69 -14.77 0.13
N LEU A 97 3.54 -15.41 -0.08
CA LEU A 97 2.28 -15.06 0.57
C LEU A 97 1.88 -16.20 1.51
N GLY A 98 1.80 -15.89 2.79
CA GLY A 98 1.28 -16.79 3.81
C GLY A 98 -0.22 -16.59 4.04
N PRO A 99 -0.78 -17.26 5.07
CA PRO A 99 -2.19 -17.12 5.39
C PRO A 99 -2.55 -15.71 5.89
N LEU A 100 -3.76 -15.31 5.60
CA LEU A 100 -4.42 -14.18 6.25
C LEU A 100 -4.67 -14.52 7.73
N ILE A 101 -4.76 -13.49 8.58
CA ILE A 101 -5.04 -13.67 10.02
C ILE A 101 -6.45 -14.22 10.27
N GLN A 102 -7.37 -14.04 9.31
CA GLN A 102 -8.73 -14.57 9.30
C GLN A 102 -9.21 -14.70 7.85
N PRO A 103 -10.22 -15.53 7.58
CA PRO A 103 -10.86 -15.56 6.26
C PRO A 103 -11.33 -14.16 5.88
N PRO A 104 -11.22 -13.75 4.60
CA PRO A 104 -11.65 -12.43 4.15
C PRO A 104 -13.11 -12.16 4.50
N ARG A 105 -13.36 -10.99 5.06
CA ARG A 105 -14.71 -10.47 5.35
C ARG A 105 -14.75 -8.96 5.13
N GLY A 106 -15.96 -8.38 5.10
CA GLY A 106 -16.15 -6.94 4.93
C GLY A 106 -15.40 -6.38 3.71
N ASP A 107 -14.63 -5.32 3.94
CA ASP A 107 -13.92 -4.60 2.89
C ASP A 107 -12.89 -5.44 2.14
N LEU A 108 -12.18 -6.33 2.83
CA LEU A 108 -11.22 -7.23 2.18
C LEU A 108 -11.92 -8.23 1.26
N LEU A 109 -13.03 -8.84 1.69
CA LEU A 109 -13.77 -9.76 0.84
C LEU A 109 -14.31 -9.04 -0.40
N ARG A 110 -14.90 -7.86 -0.23
CA ARG A 110 -15.34 -7.02 -1.35
C ARG A 110 -14.20 -6.70 -2.30
N ALA A 111 -13.03 -6.31 -1.76
CA ALA A 111 -11.86 -6.01 -2.58
C ALA A 111 -11.37 -7.20 -3.41
N LEU A 112 -11.45 -8.42 -2.85
CA LEU A 112 -11.02 -9.67 -3.50
C LEU A 112 -12.03 -10.22 -4.51
N THR A 113 -13.31 -9.82 -4.44
CA THR A 113 -14.37 -10.46 -5.23
C THR A 113 -15.14 -9.52 -6.16
N THR A 114 -15.04 -8.21 -5.95
CA THR A 114 -15.89 -7.22 -6.64
C THR A 114 -15.03 -6.17 -7.35
N LEU A 115 -15.45 -5.78 -8.55
CA LEU A 115 -14.91 -4.63 -9.28
C LEU A 115 -15.86 -3.45 -9.13
N GLU A 116 -15.31 -2.27 -8.86
CA GLU A 116 -16.04 -1.02 -8.91
C GLU A 116 -16.16 -0.51 -10.36
N PRO A 117 -17.05 0.43 -10.66
CA PRO A 117 -17.17 0.99 -12.00
C PRO A 117 -15.85 1.50 -12.56
N GLY A 118 -15.51 1.10 -13.77
CA GLY A 118 -14.25 1.44 -14.45
C GLY A 118 -13.07 0.53 -14.15
N GLU A 119 -13.19 -0.37 -13.18
CA GLU A 119 -12.14 -1.32 -12.84
C GLU A 119 -12.18 -2.58 -13.71
N SER A 120 -11.04 -3.21 -13.87
CA SER A 120 -10.88 -4.53 -14.44
C SER A 120 -9.83 -5.33 -13.67
N TRP A 121 -9.94 -6.66 -13.68
CA TRP A 121 -8.87 -7.49 -13.16
C TRP A 121 -7.69 -7.56 -14.15
N ALA A 122 -6.53 -7.12 -13.74
CA ALA A 122 -5.28 -7.46 -14.41
C ALA A 122 -4.77 -8.82 -13.91
N LEU A 123 -5.00 -9.13 -12.62
CA LEU A 123 -4.77 -10.44 -12.03
C LEU A 123 -5.93 -10.74 -11.07
N VAL A 124 -6.67 -11.82 -11.35
CA VAL A 124 -7.82 -12.23 -10.51
C VAL A 124 -7.31 -12.95 -9.26
N PRO A 125 -7.58 -12.47 -8.05
CA PRO A 125 -7.25 -13.20 -6.84
C PRO A 125 -8.16 -14.42 -6.68
N ARG A 126 -7.62 -15.49 -6.10
CA ARG A 126 -8.36 -16.73 -5.86
C ARG A 126 -7.97 -17.33 -4.51
N PRO A 127 -8.86 -18.02 -3.81
CA PRO A 127 -8.46 -18.90 -2.73
C PRO A 127 -7.42 -19.89 -3.24
N ALA A 128 -6.36 -20.12 -2.48
CA ALA A 128 -5.35 -21.12 -2.78
C ALA A 128 -5.64 -22.36 -1.94
N GLU A 129 -5.63 -23.51 -2.59
CA GLU A 129 -6.02 -24.79 -1.97
C GLU A 129 -7.44 -24.72 -1.38
N ASP A 130 -7.82 -25.69 -0.57
CA ASP A 130 -9.09 -25.66 0.18
C ASP A 130 -8.95 -24.89 1.52
N ASN A 131 -8.10 -23.85 1.53
CA ASN A 131 -7.81 -23.08 2.72
C ASN A 131 -8.33 -21.64 2.59
N PRO A 132 -9.38 -21.25 3.33
CA PRO A 132 -9.99 -19.93 3.23
C PRO A 132 -9.08 -18.80 3.70
N PHE A 133 -7.97 -19.09 4.36
CA PHE A 133 -6.96 -18.11 4.78
C PHE A 133 -5.92 -17.82 3.70
N LEU A 134 -5.78 -18.67 2.69
CA LEU A 134 -4.79 -18.50 1.63
C LEU A 134 -5.43 -17.89 0.38
N TRP A 135 -4.87 -16.79 -0.09
CA TRP A 135 -5.33 -16.09 -1.29
C TRP A 135 -4.15 -15.70 -2.17
N THR A 136 -4.31 -15.91 -3.47
CA THR A 136 -3.35 -15.43 -4.45
C THR A 136 -3.42 -13.90 -4.57
N PRO A 137 -2.35 -13.23 -5.06
CA PRO A 137 -2.38 -11.80 -5.25
C PRO A 137 -3.44 -11.38 -6.26
N GLY A 138 -4.10 -10.26 -6.00
CA GLY A 138 -5.04 -9.61 -6.91
C GLY A 138 -4.53 -8.25 -7.37
N ILE A 139 -4.71 -7.93 -8.68
CA ILE A 139 -4.38 -6.63 -9.23
C ILE A 139 -5.59 -6.07 -9.96
N LYS A 140 -6.13 -4.97 -9.43
CA LYS A 140 -7.19 -4.18 -10.07
C LYS A 140 -6.57 -3.10 -10.94
N TRP A 141 -7.04 -2.95 -12.16
CA TRP A 141 -6.58 -1.95 -13.12
C TRP A 141 -7.69 -0.96 -13.45
N GLY A 142 -7.35 0.31 -13.65
CA GLY A 142 -8.32 1.34 -13.99
C GLY A 142 -9.09 1.90 -12.80
N VAL A 143 -8.52 1.80 -11.60
CA VAL A 143 -9.13 2.33 -10.38
C VAL A 143 -9.34 3.84 -10.50
N GLN A 144 -10.56 4.30 -10.23
CA GLN A 144 -10.95 5.68 -10.43
C GLN A 144 -10.69 6.55 -9.20
N PRO A 145 -10.32 7.83 -9.39
CA PRO A 145 -10.21 8.77 -8.28
C PRO A 145 -11.50 8.87 -7.46
N GLY A 146 -11.39 8.83 -6.14
CA GLY A 146 -12.53 8.90 -5.23
C GLY A 146 -13.36 7.62 -5.09
N SER A 147 -13.04 6.56 -5.85
CA SER A 147 -13.74 5.28 -5.74
C SER A 147 -13.50 4.59 -4.40
N TYR A 148 -14.34 3.61 -4.09
CA TYR A 148 -14.18 2.78 -2.91
C TYR A 148 -12.78 2.11 -2.85
N THR A 149 -12.32 1.54 -3.97
CA THR A 149 -10.99 0.92 -4.05
C THR A 149 -9.86 1.92 -3.83
N HIS A 150 -10.02 3.18 -4.29
CA HIS A 150 -9.02 4.23 -4.07
C HIS A 150 -8.90 4.62 -2.59
N LEU A 151 -10.03 4.74 -1.88
CA LEU A 151 -10.06 5.39 -0.56
C LEU A 151 -10.04 4.43 0.63
N THR A 152 -10.34 3.14 0.42
CA THR A 152 -10.50 2.15 1.50
C THR A 152 -9.24 1.30 1.69
N GLU A 153 -8.78 1.18 2.93
CA GLU A 153 -7.74 0.24 3.32
C GLU A 153 -8.33 -1.19 3.39
N PHE A 154 -7.71 -2.15 2.69
CA PHE A 154 -8.18 -3.53 2.67
C PHE A 154 -7.40 -4.46 3.60
N PHE A 155 -6.13 -4.15 3.85
CA PHE A 155 -5.22 -4.94 4.69
C PHE A 155 -5.10 -6.40 4.22
N GLY A 156 -4.84 -6.57 2.93
CA GLY A 156 -4.78 -7.89 2.28
C GLY A 156 -4.14 -7.83 0.88
N PRO A 157 -4.07 -8.96 0.16
CA PRO A 157 -3.28 -9.12 -1.05
C PRO A 157 -3.96 -8.54 -2.30
N VAL A 158 -4.38 -7.27 -2.25
CA VAL A 158 -4.99 -6.55 -3.38
C VAL A 158 -4.22 -5.27 -3.66
N LEU A 159 -3.69 -5.15 -4.87
CA LEU A 159 -3.06 -3.95 -5.39
C LEU A 159 -4.00 -3.23 -6.36
N ALA A 160 -4.25 -1.95 -6.11
CA ALA A 160 -5.06 -1.09 -6.95
C ALA A 160 -4.19 -0.22 -7.85
N VAL A 161 -4.40 -0.27 -9.18
CA VAL A 161 -3.60 0.49 -10.15
C VAL A 161 -4.40 1.64 -10.72
N MET A 162 -3.84 2.84 -10.61
CA MET A 162 -4.40 4.10 -11.10
C MET A 162 -3.51 4.73 -12.16
N CYS A 163 -4.10 5.48 -13.08
CA CYS A 163 -3.39 6.30 -14.05
C CYS A 163 -3.29 7.74 -13.55
N ALA A 164 -2.13 8.37 -13.73
CA ALA A 164 -1.92 9.79 -13.51
C ALA A 164 -1.30 10.44 -14.75
N ASP A 165 -1.73 11.65 -15.12
CA ASP A 165 -1.22 12.35 -16.29
C ASP A 165 0.25 12.76 -16.14
N ASN A 166 0.67 13.02 -14.90
CA ASN A 166 2.02 13.45 -14.53
C ASN A 166 2.23 13.27 -13.02
N LEU A 167 3.47 13.48 -12.57
CA LEU A 167 3.83 13.36 -11.14
C LEU A 167 2.98 14.23 -10.21
N ALA A 168 2.69 15.48 -10.60
CA ALA A 168 1.85 16.36 -9.77
C ALA A 168 0.42 15.80 -9.59
N HIS A 169 -0.13 15.19 -10.64
CA HIS A 169 -1.42 14.48 -10.56
C HIS A 169 -1.32 13.25 -9.67
N ALA A 170 -0.28 12.44 -9.82
CA ALA A 170 -0.03 11.26 -8.98
C ALA A 170 0.06 11.62 -7.48
N ILE A 171 0.77 12.69 -7.14
CA ILE A 171 0.85 13.21 -5.77
C ILE A 171 -0.54 13.60 -5.23
N ARG A 172 -1.36 14.28 -6.05
CA ARG A 172 -2.74 14.63 -5.64
C ARG A 172 -3.57 13.38 -5.37
N LEU A 173 -3.53 12.39 -6.24
CA LEU A 173 -4.25 11.11 -6.06
C LEU A 173 -3.82 10.41 -4.77
N ALA A 174 -2.52 10.28 -4.53
CA ALA A 174 -2.00 9.69 -3.30
C ALA A 174 -2.49 10.44 -2.04
N ASN A 175 -2.52 11.77 -2.08
CA ASN A 175 -2.95 12.60 -0.96
C ASN A 175 -4.46 12.58 -0.70
N GLN A 176 -5.29 12.17 -1.66
CA GLN A 176 -6.75 12.12 -1.53
C GLN A 176 -7.25 11.02 -0.59
N THR A 177 -6.44 10.00 -0.31
CA THR A 177 -6.87 8.84 0.50
C THR A 177 -7.25 9.18 1.94
N GLY A 178 -6.83 10.33 2.44
CA GLY A 178 -7.02 10.71 3.84
C GLY A 178 -6.01 10.10 4.80
N TYR A 179 -5.30 9.07 4.38
CA TYR A 179 -4.18 8.47 5.11
C TYR A 179 -2.87 9.22 4.86
N GLY A 180 -1.82 8.85 5.59
CA GLY A 180 -0.51 9.45 5.46
C GLY A 180 0.56 8.70 6.25
N LEU A 181 0.58 7.36 6.18
CA LEU A 181 1.61 6.58 6.85
C LEU A 181 2.88 6.51 6.00
N THR A 182 2.76 5.94 4.81
CA THR A 182 3.92 5.64 3.97
C THR A 182 3.63 5.98 2.51
N SER A 183 4.64 6.45 1.79
CA SER A 183 4.59 6.57 0.34
C SER A 183 5.93 6.21 -0.30
N GLY A 184 5.87 5.63 -1.51
CA GLY A 184 7.01 5.31 -2.36
C GLY A 184 7.04 6.14 -3.63
N LEU A 185 8.23 6.42 -4.13
CA LEU A 185 8.47 6.94 -5.46
C LEU A 185 9.53 6.10 -6.16
N GLU A 186 9.21 5.67 -7.36
CA GLU A 186 10.16 5.05 -8.29
C GLU A 186 10.47 6.08 -9.40
N SER A 187 11.62 6.70 -9.32
CA SER A 187 12.12 7.70 -10.27
C SER A 187 13.62 7.89 -10.12
N LEU A 188 14.35 7.96 -11.22
CA LEU A 188 15.79 8.29 -11.26
C LEU A 188 16.04 9.79 -11.41
N ASP A 189 15.01 10.62 -11.68
CA ASP A 189 15.14 12.07 -11.83
C ASP A 189 15.09 12.77 -10.45
N LYS A 190 16.17 13.45 -10.11
CA LYS A 190 16.30 14.21 -8.86
C LYS A 190 15.28 15.35 -8.72
N ARG A 191 14.81 15.92 -9.83
CA ARG A 191 13.78 16.97 -9.84
C ARG A 191 12.43 16.40 -9.44
N GLU A 192 12.09 15.23 -9.97
CA GLU A 192 10.87 14.52 -9.57
C GLU A 192 10.92 14.08 -8.11
N GLN A 193 12.07 13.58 -7.64
CA GLN A 193 12.27 13.22 -6.24
C GLN A 193 12.05 14.43 -5.32
N ALA A 194 12.60 15.60 -5.67
CA ALA A 194 12.42 16.82 -4.91
C ALA A 194 10.96 17.30 -4.92
N GLN A 195 10.31 17.31 -6.09
CA GLN A 195 8.91 17.68 -6.24
C GLN A 195 7.99 16.76 -5.40
N TRP A 196 8.23 15.46 -5.46
CA TRP A 196 7.45 14.48 -4.70
C TRP A 196 7.64 14.64 -3.19
N THR A 197 8.89 14.78 -2.74
CA THR A 197 9.20 14.97 -1.31
C THR A 197 8.52 16.21 -0.74
N ALA A 198 8.46 17.30 -1.52
CA ALA A 198 7.79 18.53 -1.09
C ALA A 198 6.26 18.43 -1.07
N GLY A 199 5.68 17.58 -1.96
CA GLY A 199 4.23 17.56 -2.21
C GLY A 199 3.48 16.42 -1.51
N ILE A 200 4.15 15.31 -1.21
CA ILE A 200 3.48 14.13 -0.64
C ILE A 200 3.15 14.33 0.84
N ARG A 201 1.99 13.80 1.27
CA ARG A 201 1.51 13.86 2.65
C ARG A 201 1.56 12.49 3.31
N ALA A 202 2.79 12.04 3.61
CA ALA A 202 3.05 10.81 4.34
C ALA A 202 4.23 11.00 5.29
N GLY A 203 4.22 10.28 6.40
CA GLY A 203 5.27 10.40 7.42
C GLY A 203 6.53 9.61 7.08
N ASN A 204 6.42 8.55 6.28
CA ASN A 204 7.55 7.70 5.89
C ASN A 204 7.68 7.70 4.37
N LEU A 205 8.82 8.16 3.86
CA LEU A 205 9.08 8.37 2.45
C LEU A 205 10.20 7.44 1.95
N TYR A 206 9.94 6.76 0.84
CA TYR A 206 10.90 5.82 0.24
C TYR A 206 11.09 6.12 -1.25
N ILE A 207 12.35 6.22 -1.68
CA ILE A 207 12.71 6.46 -3.08
C ILE A 207 13.50 5.26 -3.60
N ASN A 208 13.03 4.67 -4.71
CA ASN A 208 13.65 3.54 -5.41
C ASN A 208 13.91 2.33 -4.50
N ARG A 209 12.96 2.06 -3.61
CA ARG A 209 12.99 0.90 -2.71
C ARG A 209 11.59 0.55 -2.20
N GLY A 210 11.47 -0.63 -1.62
CA GLY A 210 10.22 -1.06 -0.99
C GLY A 210 9.80 -0.16 0.18
N THR A 211 8.49 -0.04 0.38
CA THR A 211 7.85 0.79 1.42
C THR A 211 7.72 0.07 2.77
N THR A 212 7.97 -1.24 2.80
CA THR A 212 7.97 -2.05 4.02
C THR A 212 9.39 -2.26 4.53
N GLY A 213 9.56 -2.53 5.83
CA GLY A 213 10.87 -2.84 6.38
C GLY A 213 11.57 -1.67 7.08
N ALA A 214 10.81 -0.78 7.71
CA ALA A 214 11.36 0.14 8.70
C ALA A 214 12.02 -0.65 9.85
N ILE A 215 13.24 -0.24 10.23
CA ILE A 215 14.01 -0.92 11.27
C ILE A 215 13.96 -0.05 12.54
N VAL A 216 13.52 -0.65 13.65
CA VAL A 216 13.46 -0.01 14.95
C VAL A 216 14.81 0.58 15.34
N LEU A 217 14.82 1.80 15.88
CA LEU A 217 15.97 2.58 16.28
C LEU A 217 16.93 3.00 15.14
N ARG A 218 16.66 2.62 13.88
CA ARG A 218 17.47 3.06 12.74
C ARG A 218 16.85 4.20 11.97
N GLN A 219 15.52 4.28 11.99
CA GLN A 219 14.78 5.40 11.40
C GLN A 219 13.53 5.70 12.22
N PRO A 220 13.10 6.96 12.31
CA PRO A 220 11.77 7.28 12.83
C PRO A 220 10.70 6.63 11.99
N PHE A 221 9.57 6.28 12.60
CA PHE A 221 8.40 5.76 11.90
C PHE A 221 7.15 6.38 12.50
N GLY A 222 6.34 7.00 11.67
CA GLY A 222 5.09 7.60 12.10
C GLY A 222 4.30 8.16 10.94
N GLY A 223 2.99 8.16 11.10
CA GLY A 223 2.05 8.67 10.12
C GLY A 223 1.52 10.05 10.47
N MET A 224 0.66 10.53 9.59
CA MET A 224 -0.15 11.73 9.78
C MET A 224 -1.58 11.47 9.33
N ARG A 225 -2.50 12.40 9.63
CA ARG A 225 -3.90 12.34 9.24
C ARG A 225 -4.57 11.08 9.83
N LYS A 226 -5.35 10.31 9.05
CA LYS A 226 -6.00 9.06 9.52
C LYS A 226 -5.03 7.97 9.96
N SER A 227 -3.74 8.09 9.64
CA SER A 227 -2.73 7.09 9.99
C SER A 227 -2.08 7.30 11.36
N ALA A 228 -2.45 8.34 12.08
CA ALA A 228 -1.91 8.59 13.41
C ALA A 228 -2.89 9.35 14.30
N LEU A 229 -3.00 8.95 15.56
CA LEU A 229 -3.72 9.67 16.60
C LEU A 229 -2.76 10.03 17.74
N GLY A 230 -2.93 11.23 18.32
CA GLY A 230 -2.02 11.78 19.33
C GLY A 230 -0.80 12.49 18.73
N ALA A 231 0.03 13.03 19.59
CA ALA A 231 1.14 13.90 19.22
C ALA A 231 2.38 13.13 18.75
N GLY A 232 3.12 13.74 17.82
CA GLY A 232 4.48 13.35 17.42
C GLY A 232 4.60 12.05 16.62
N ILE A 233 5.83 11.68 16.35
CA ILE A 233 6.21 10.41 15.72
C ILE A 233 6.11 9.30 16.78
N LYS A 234 5.60 8.13 16.39
CA LYS A 234 5.20 7.08 17.34
C LYS A 234 6.26 6.01 17.58
N ALA A 235 7.24 5.87 16.69
CA ALA A 235 8.25 4.83 16.81
C ALA A 235 9.60 5.25 16.22
N GLY A 236 10.67 4.57 16.60
CA GLY A 236 11.99 4.69 15.97
C GLY A 236 12.99 5.62 16.66
N SER A 237 12.59 6.45 17.62
CA SER A 237 13.51 7.22 18.46
C SER A 237 13.07 7.19 19.93
N PRO A 238 14.00 7.08 20.88
CA PRO A 238 13.69 7.13 22.29
C PRO A 238 13.21 8.52 22.78
N ASN A 239 13.32 9.54 21.94
CA ASN A 239 13.04 10.93 22.33
C ASN A 239 11.56 11.32 22.27
N TYR A 240 10.64 10.39 21.98
CA TYR A 240 9.20 10.66 21.96
C TYR A 240 8.38 9.77 22.89
N ILE A 241 9.05 9.20 23.84
CA ILE A 241 8.40 8.48 24.94
C ILE A 241 8.15 9.46 26.09
#